data_0d47f0609a1bbc4dcaa091b4809d29fb
#
_entry.id   0d47f0609a1bbc4dcaa091b4809d29fb
#
_cell.length_a   1.000
_cell.length_b   1.000
_cell.length_c   1.000
_cell.angle_alpha   90.00
_cell.angle_beta   90.00
_cell.angle_gamma   90.00
#
_symmetry.space_group_name_H-M   'P 1'
#
loop_
_entity.id
_entity.type
_entity.pdbx_description
1 polymer ?
#
loop_
_entity_poly.entity_id
_entity_poly.type
_entity_poly.pdbx_seq_one_letter_code
_entity_poly.pdbx_strand_id
1 'polypeptide(L)'
;MNVSGGNVVEKLKKSESRLFSWNWKEQGFEEILSSLRTKRPEMTESAGLINESSGKMVWRLQMRNSDGKEYDFAYKINPGKTPWRYILKPSLAMREALNYRMFEDMGLPVAHLLAVGDLRKSFILKENYIATAFVGESLDGRCFMPGGSMQDDEALRFEFTLRNIELLAKIHDRKVFHKAFHPRNLLWKGSAGNMQVFWIDVARCRPVTRFMSMRRAVLVDLHTFFRDMQPRKKELERIVEHYLSCRQNGSYPGGASALIDDLYNFKRRLFSKKRYTVCRGE
;
A
#
# COMPACT_ATOMS: atom_id res chain seq x y z
N MET A 1 -52.36 -7.14 23.87
CA MET A 1 -51.64 -7.85 22.82
C MET A 1 -50.20 -7.36 22.83
N ASN A 2 -49.33 -8.11 23.52
CA ASN A 2 -47.89 -7.80 23.58
C ASN A 2 -47.21 -8.51 22.41
N VAL A 3 -46.83 -7.74 21.39
CA VAL A 3 -45.99 -8.25 20.29
C VAL A 3 -44.55 -8.16 20.72
N SER A 4 -43.92 -9.33 20.89
CA SER A 4 -42.55 -9.55 21.37
C SER A 4 -41.52 -8.88 20.42
N GLY A 5 -41.00 -7.72 20.80
CA GLY A 5 -39.93 -7.00 20.09
C GLY A 5 -38.56 -7.70 20.11
N GLY A 6 -38.41 -8.80 20.88
CA GLY A 6 -37.13 -9.53 21.01
C GLY A 6 -36.68 -10.29 19.75
N ASN A 7 -37.64 -10.81 18.98
CA ASN A 7 -37.33 -11.68 17.85
C ASN A 7 -36.81 -10.96 16.58
N VAL A 8 -37.09 -9.66 16.42
CA VAL A 8 -36.69 -8.89 15.24
C VAL A 8 -35.22 -8.44 15.38
N VAL A 9 -34.83 -7.98 16.56
CA VAL A 9 -33.44 -7.53 16.83
C VAL A 9 -32.46 -8.69 16.79
N GLU A 10 -32.86 -9.87 17.28
CA GLU A 10 -32.03 -11.09 17.25
C GLU A 10 -31.92 -11.68 15.83
N LYS A 11 -32.99 -11.61 15.02
CA LYS A 11 -32.94 -11.96 13.59
C LYS A 11 -32.09 -11.00 12.77
N LEU A 12 -32.11 -9.71 13.06
CA LEU A 12 -31.24 -8.70 12.43
C LEU A 12 -29.77 -8.94 12.78
N LYS A 13 -29.45 -9.19 14.07
CA LYS A 13 -28.09 -9.55 14.50
C LYS A 13 -27.57 -10.83 13.84
N LYS A 14 -28.42 -11.87 13.70
CA LYS A 14 -28.05 -13.10 12.97
C LYS A 14 -27.89 -12.91 11.46
N SER A 15 -28.65 -12.01 10.83
CA SER A 15 -28.52 -11.71 9.42
C SER A 15 -27.27 -10.84 9.13
N GLU A 16 -26.98 -9.89 10.01
CA GLU A 16 -25.76 -9.04 9.89
C GLU A 16 -24.48 -9.85 10.09
N SER A 17 -24.44 -10.83 11.01
CA SER A 17 -23.28 -11.69 11.21
C SER A 17 -22.94 -12.59 10.01
N ARG A 18 -23.89 -12.85 9.11
CA ARG A 18 -23.66 -13.61 7.88
C ARG A 18 -23.17 -12.74 6.71
N LEU A 19 -23.32 -11.42 6.79
CA LEU A 19 -22.97 -10.49 5.71
C LEU A 19 -21.59 -9.90 5.88
N PHE A 20 -21.07 -9.82 7.09
CA PHE A 20 -19.79 -9.20 7.41
C PHE A 20 -18.88 -10.21 8.09
N SER A 21 -17.69 -10.45 7.52
CA SER A 21 -16.67 -11.31 8.11
C SER A 21 -15.35 -10.55 8.23
N TRP A 22 -14.76 -10.56 9.42
CA TRP A 22 -13.35 -10.24 9.60
C TRP A 22 -12.55 -11.49 9.28
N ASN A 23 -11.81 -11.45 8.18
CA ASN A 23 -11.01 -12.59 7.77
C ASN A 23 -9.75 -12.74 8.64
N TRP A 24 -9.28 -11.63 9.23
CA TRP A 24 -8.20 -11.58 10.19
C TRP A 24 -8.27 -10.28 11.01
N LYS A 25 -7.85 -10.33 12.26
CA LYS A 25 -7.77 -9.20 13.19
C LYS A 25 -6.70 -9.45 14.23
N GLU A 26 -6.07 -8.38 14.73
CA GLU A 26 -5.18 -8.42 15.88
C GLU A 26 -5.99 -8.66 17.16
N GLN A 27 -5.39 -9.38 18.11
CA GLN A 27 -6.00 -9.59 19.42
C GLN A 27 -6.20 -8.26 20.16
N GLY A 28 -7.37 -8.05 20.74
CA GLY A 28 -7.74 -6.81 21.44
C GLY A 28 -8.26 -5.69 20.51
N PHE A 29 -8.30 -5.89 19.20
CA PHE A 29 -8.89 -4.93 18.26
C PHE A 29 -10.38 -5.20 17.97
N GLU A 30 -10.96 -6.27 18.57
CA GLU A 30 -12.34 -6.73 18.32
C GLU A 30 -13.40 -5.71 18.68
N GLU A 31 -13.23 -5.00 19.79
CA GLU A 31 -14.20 -3.99 20.25
C GLU A 31 -14.25 -2.79 19.32
N ILE A 32 -13.07 -2.34 18.88
CA ILE A 32 -12.94 -1.27 17.90
C ILE A 32 -13.70 -1.64 16.61
N LEU A 33 -13.50 -2.88 16.14
CA LEU A 33 -14.19 -3.36 14.94
C LEU A 33 -15.71 -3.45 15.13
N SER A 34 -16.16 -3.86 16.32
CA SER A 34 -17.57 -3.93 16.64
C SER A 34 -18.22 -2.54 16.65
N SER A 35 -17.50 -1.55 17.16
CA SER A 35 -17.92 -0.15 17.12
C SER A 35 -18.01 0.38 15.67
N LEU A 36 -17.01 0.12 14.82
CA LEU A 36 -16.99 0.53 13.42
C LEU A 36 -18.07 -0.15 12.56
N ARG A 37 -18.65 -1.28 12.99
CA ARG A 37 -19.77 -1.93 12.33
C ARG A 37 -21.09 -1.22 12.58
N THR A 38 -21.24 -0.59 13.74
CA THR A 38 -22.48 0.09 14.16
C THR A 38 -22.46 1.56 13.81
N LYS A 39 -21.28 2.18 13.82
CA LYS A 39 -21.08 3.59 13.49
C LYS A 39 -20.17 3.69 12.27
N ARG A 40 -20.60 4.39 11.23
CA ARG A 40 -19.72 4.73 10.13
C ARG A 40 -18.59 5.65 10.63
N PRO A 41 -17.38 5.60 10.02
CA PRO A 41 -16.27 6.48 10.42
C PRO A 41 -16.64 7.95 10.53
N GLU A 42 -17.50 8.44 9.64
CA GLU A 42 -18.00 9.83 9.60
C GLU A 42 -18.75 10.25 10.88
N MET A 43 -19.25 9.28 11.66
CA MET A 43 -19.97 9.51 12.91
C MET A 43 -19.06 9.42 14.15
N THR A 44 -17.77 9.27 13.96
CA THR A 44 -16.79 9.16 15.04
C THR A 44 -16.10 10.50 15.23
N GLU A 45 -16.18 11.09 16.44
CA GLU A 45 -15.65 12.43 16.73
C GLU A 45 -14.16 12.60 16.43
N SER A 46 -13.39 11.51 16.53
CA SER A 46 -11.95 11.48 16.27
C SER A 46 -11.59 11.06 14.84
N ALA A 47 -12.56 11.07 13.91
CA ALA A 47 -12.32 10.65 12.54
C ALA A 47 -11.81 11.81 11.67
N GLY A 48 -10.66 11.62 11.04
CA GLY A 48 -10.12 12.50 10.00
C GLY A 48 -10.11 11.80 8.64
N LEU A 49 -10.78 12.37 7.64
CA LEU A 49 -10.69 11.85 6.27
C LEU A 49 -9.32 12.20 5.68
N ILE A 50 -8.49 11.17 5.41
CA ILE A 50 -7.16 11.33 4.81
C ILE A 50 -7.27 11.47 3.29
N ASN A 51 -8.09 10.61 2.67
CA ASN A 51 -8.19 10.58 1.21
C ASN A 51 -9.52 9.98 0.75
N GLU A 52 -10.08 10.57 -0.29
CA GLU A 52 -11.22 10.03 -1.02
C GLU A 52 -10.91 9.98 -2.51
N SER A 53 -11.07 8.83 -3.12
CA SER A 53 -10.83 8.64 -4.54
C SER A 53 -11.71 7.54 -5.12
N SER A 54 -12.54 7.88 -6.10
CA SER A 54 -13.36 6.89 -6.81
C SER A 54 -14.22 6.02 -5.89
N GLY A 55 -14.70 6.58 -4.77
CA GLY A 55 -15.50 5.88 -3.76
C GLY A 55 -14.69 4.99 -2.82
N LYS A 56 -13.37 5.03 -2.88
CA LYS A 56 -12.49 4.53 -1.82
C LYS A 56 -12.30 5.65 -0.82
N MET A 57 -12.42 5.33 0.44
CA MET A 57 -12.22 6.27 1.54
C MET A 57 -11.13 5.73 2.46
N VAL A 58 -10.25 6.62 2.91
CA VAL A 58 -9.23 6.32 3.92
C VAL A 58 -9.40 7.31 5.05
N TRP A 59 -9.67 6.81 6.23
CA TRP A 59 -9.87 7.57 7.46
C TRP A 59 -8.72 7.34 8.41
N ARG A 60 -8.28 8.36 9.12
CA ARG A 60 -7.52 8.22 10.36
C ARG A 60 -8.51 8.17 11.50
N LEU A 61 -8.41 7.18 12.36
CA LEU A 61 -9.26 7.00 13.51
C LEU A 61 -8.39 6.83 14.76
N GLN A 62 -8.79 7.50 15.85
CA GLN A 62 -8.20 7.31 17.16
C GLN A 62 -9.29 6.79 18.08
N MET A 63 -9.12 5.57 18.57
CA MET A 63 -10.13 4.89 19.37
C MET A 63 -9.46 4.15 20.54
N ARG A 64 -10.20 4.01 21.63
CA ARG A 64 -9.76 3.27 22.83
C ARG A 64 -10.67 2.08 23.05
N ASN A 65 -10.09 0.92 23.39
CA ASN A 65 -10.87 -0.25 23.80
C ASN A 65 -11.25 -0.18 25.29
N SER A 66 -12.04 -1.15 25.80
CA SER A 66 -12.46 -1.22 27.22
C SER A 66 -11.29 -1.34 28.17
N ASP A 67 -10.17 -1.96 27.74
CA ASP A 67 -8.96 -2.12 28.55
C ASP A 67 -8.12 -0.84 28.62
N GLY A 68 -8.58 0.25 27.97
CA GLY A 68 -7.90 1.53 27.94
C GLY A 68 -6.77 1.63 26.91
N LYS A 69 -6.53 0.59 26.10
CA LYS A 69 -5.52 0.62 25.03
C LYS A 69 -5.99 1.53 23.90
N GLU A 70 -5.16 2.50 23.57
CA GLU A 70 -5.39 3.43 22.45
C GLU A 70 -4.89 2.86 21.12
N TYR A 71 -5.68 3.05 20.09
CA TYR A 71 -5.36 2.70 18.71
C TYR A 71 -5.45 3.95 17.84
N ASP A 72 -4.36 4.28 17.16
CA ASP A 72 -4.31 5.28 16.08
C ASP A 72 -4.06 4.53 14.77
N PHE A 73 -5.03 4.55 13.86
CA PHE A 73 -5.00 3.70 12.69
C PHE A 73 -5.62 4.32 11.44
N ALA A 74 -5.12 3.88 10.30
CA ALA A 74 -5.73 4.16 9.00
C ALA A 74 -6.77 3.09 8.68
N TYR A 75 -8.01 3.50 8.44
CA TYR A 75 -9.13 2.64 8.06
C TYR A 75 -9.52 2.90 6.61
N LYS A 76 -9.28 1.91 5.75
CA LYS A 76 -9.53 2.01 4.32
C LYS A 76 -10.75 1.20 3.94
N ILE A 77 -11.72 1.85 3.30
CA ILE A 77 -12.95 1.25 2.78
C ILE A 77 -12.84 1.22 1.25
N ASN A 78 -13.01 0.05 0.66
CA ASN A 78 -13.05 -0.12 -0.78
C ASN A 78 -14.43 -0.65 -1.21
N PRO A 79 -15.17 0.07 -2.08
CA PRO A 79 -16.43 -0.42 -2.61
C PRO A 79 -16.24 -1.60 -3.56
N GLY A 80 -17.18 -2.49 -3.58
CA GLY A 80 -17.22 -3.66 -4.47
C GLY A 80 -17.62 -3.31 -5.90
N LYS A 81 -16.89 -2.43 -6.59
CA LYS A 81 -17.22 -1.93 -7.94
C LYS A 81 -17.40 -3.01 -9.02
N THR A 82 -16.77 -4.17 -8.85
CA THR A 82 -16.89 -5.32 -9.76
C THR A 82 -17.12 -6.59 -8.93
N PRO A 83 -18.31 -6.72 -8.31
CA PRO A 83 -18.54 -7.71 -7.27
C PRO A 83 -18.36 -9.16 -7.75
N TRP A 84 -18.72 -9.46 -9.00
CA TRP A 84 -18.58 -10.78 -9.62
C TRP A 84 -17.13 -11.25 -9.74
N ARG A 85 -16.19 -10.32 -9.88
CA ARG A 85 -14.75 -10.62 -9.96
C ARG A 85 -14.19 -11.29 -8.70
N TYR A 86 -14.84 -11.08 -7.56
CA TYR A 86 -14.37 -11.52 -6.24
C TYR A 86 -15.15 -12.71 -5.68
N ILE A 87 -15.98 -13.39 -6.47
CA ILE A 87 -16.71 -14.58 -6.02
C ILE A 87 -15.72 -15.69 -5.62
N LEU A 88 -14.71 -15.95 -6.48
CA LEU A 88 -13.69 -16.98 -6.27
C LEU A 88 -12.28 -16.41 -6.05
N LYS A 89 -12.16 -15.09 -5.87
CA LYS A 89 -10.86 -14.44 -5.69
C LYS A 89 -10.87 -13.60 -4.42
N PRO A 90 -9.74 -13.50 -3.72
CA PRO A 90 -9.60 -12.59 -2.58
C PRO A 90 -9.95 -11.17 -2.97
N SER A 91 -10.61 -10.45 -2.06
CA SER A 91 -10.89 -9.02 -2.20
C SER A 91 -9.60 -8.21 -2.32
N LEU A 92 -9.73 -6.93 -2.65
CA LEU A 92 -8.58 -6.03 -2.73
C LEU A 92 -7.91 -5.88 -1.35
N ALA A 93 -8.72 -5.69 -0.30
CA ALA A 93 -8.22 -5.58 1.08
C ALA A 93 -7.53 -6.88 1.53
N MET A 94 -8.10 -8.06 1.23
CA MET A 94 -7.47 -9.33 1.60
C MET A 94 -6.11 -9.51 0.90
N ARG A 95 -5.98 -9.13 -0.37
CA ARG A 95 -4.68 -9.19 -1.06
C ARG A 95 -3.68 -8.20 -0.48
N GLU A 96 -4.15 -7.02 -0.09
CA GLU A 96 -3.33 -6.02 0.57
C GLU A 96 -2.83 -6.54 1.93
N ALA A 97 -3.71 -7.15 2.73
CA ALA A 97 -3.36 -7.74 4.01
C ALA A 97 -2.34 -8.90 3.88
N LEU A 98 -2.52 -9.78 2.90
CA LEU A 98 -1.55 -10.85 2.64
C LEU A 98 -0.18 -10.31 2.26
N ASN A 99 -0.14 -9.20 1.50
CA ASN A 99 1.12 -8.56 1.14
C ASN A 99 1.77 -7.85 2.34
N TYR A 100 1.00 -7.21 3.23
CA TYR A 100 1.53 -6.65 4.48
C TYR A 100 2.21 -7.72 5.31
N ARG A 101 1.55 -8.85 5.54
CA ARG A 101 2.12 -9.99 6.28
C ARG A 101 3.38 -10.53 5.62
N MET A 102 3.33 -10.75 4.31
CA MET A 102 4.50 -11.21 3.55
C MET A 102 5.69 -10.25 3.71
N PHE A 103 5.44 -8.95 3.73
CA PHE A 103 6.49 -7.95 3.90
C PHE A 103 6.99 -7.86 5.34
N GLU A 104 6.11 -7.98 6.34
CA GLU A 104 6.51 -8.11 7.75
C GLU A 104 7.41 -9.34 7.95
N ASP A 105 7.03 -10.51 7.39
CA ASP A 105 7.83 -11.74 7.43
C ASP A 105 9.20 -11.59 6.74
N MET A 106 9.31 -10.70 5.76
CA MET A 106 10.58 -10.34 5.12
C MET A 106 11.40 -9.31 5.90
N GLY A 107 10.89 -8.79 7.02
CA GLY A 107 11.50 -7.70 7.78
C GLY A 107 11.48 -6.36 7.06
N LEU A 108 10.50 -6.14 6.16
CA LEU A 108 10.32 -4.87 5.47
C LEU A 108 9.48 -3.91 6.33
N PRO A 109 9.84 -2.63 6.39
CA PRO A 109 9.09 -1.63 7.12
C PRO A 109 7.79 -1.31 6.38
N VAL A 110 6.70 -1.84 6.87
CA VAL A 110 5.33 -1.59 6.39
C VAL A 110 4.45 -1.09 7.53
N ALA A 111 3.33 -0.46 7.21
CA ALA A 111 2.34 -0.15 8.23
C ALA A 111 1.79 -1.45 8.83
N HIS A 112 1.79 -1.57 10.17
CA HIS A 112 1.36 -2.78 10.85
C HIS A 112 -0.12 -3.07 10.59
N LEU A 113 -0.44 -4.31 10.19
CA LEU A 113 -1.79 -4.74 9.88
C LEU A 113 -2.58 -5.01 11.18
N LEU A 114 -3.71 -4.33 11.37
CA LEU A 114 -4.60 -4.50 12.52
C LEU A 114 -5.82 -5.38 12.21
N ALA A 115 -6.42 -5.21 11.03
CA ALA A 115 -7.55 -6.04 10.63
C ALA A 115 -7.82 -5.99 9.12
N VAL A 116 -8.49 -7.01 8.63
CA VAL A 116 -9.01 -7.06 7.25
C VAL A 116 -10.35 -7.81 7.21
N GLY A 117 -11.29 -7.30 6.44
CA GLY A 117 -12.61 -7.92 6.30
C GLY A 117 -13.33 -7.60 4.99
N ASP A 118 -14.36 -8.39 4.73
CA ASP A 118 -15.24 -8.29 3.56
C ASP A 118 -16.70 -8.16 4.02
N LEU A 119 -17.46 -7.28 3.39
CA LEU A 119 -18.92 -7.27 3.44
C LEU A 119 -19.46 -7.95 2.18
N ARG A 120 -20.12 -9.08 2.35
CA ARG A 120 -20.71 -9.86 1.26
C ARG A 120 -22.21 -10.07 1.46
N LYS A 121 -22.96 -9.99 0.35
CA LYS A 121 -24.36 -10.41 0.30
C LYS A 121 -24.45 -11.58 -0.69
N SER A 122 -24.75 -12.79 -0.21
CA SER A 122 -24.79 -14.01 -1.03
C SER A 122 -23.53 -14.14 -1.87
N PHE A 123 -22.38 -14.30 -1.45
CA PHE A 123 -21.09 -14.39 -2.18
C PHE A 123 -20.64 -13.11 -2.93
N ILE A 124 -21.53 -12.14 -3.14
CA ILE A 124 -21.24 -10.91 -3.86
C ILE A 124 -20.56 -9.91 -2.93
N LEU A 125 -19.34 -9.50 -3.27
CA LEU A 125 -18.58 -8.49 -2.51
C LEU A 125 -19.27 -7.12 -2.64
N LYS A 126 -19.68 -6.54 -1.54
CA LYS A 126 -20.25 -5.18 -1.47
C LYS A 126 -19.18 -4.16 -1.13
N GLU A 127 -18.41 -4.46 -0.10
CA GLU A 127 -17.32 -3.62 0.39
C GLU A 127 -16.21 -4.50 0.96
N ASN A 128 -15.01 -3.97 1.06
CA ASN A 128 -13.92 -4.60 1.78
C ASN A 128 -13.14 -3.55 2.55
N TYR A 129 -12.57 -3.95 3.67
CA TYR A 129 -11.98 -3.08 4.67
C TYR A 129 -10.61 -3.57 5.06
N ILE A 130 -9.72 -2.63 5.33
CA ILE A 130 -8.42 -2.91 5.94
C ILE A 130 -8.10 -1.82 6.94
N ALA A 131 -7.61 -2.20 8.11
CA ALA A 131 -7.10 -1.32 9.14
C ALA A 131 -5.62 -1.58 9.33
N THR A 132 -4.81 -0.51 9.31
CA THR A 132 -3.37 -0.56 9.58
C THR A 132 -3.03 0.51 10.61
N ALA A 133 -2.04 0.25 11.47
CA ALA A 133 -1.54 1.26 12.38
C ALA A 133 -1.17 2.53 11.60
N PHE A 134 -1.54 3.69 12.14
CA PHE A 134 -1.20 4.96 11.53
C PHE A 134 0.28 5.26 11.77
N VAL A 135 1.00 5.58 10.71
CA VAL A 135 2.40 6.01 10.80
C VAL A 135 2.41 7.50 11.10
N GLY A 136 2.38 7.84 12.39
CA GLY A 136 2.36 9.23 12.85
C GLY A 136 3.61 10.00 12.44
N GLU A 137 3.48 11.32 12.31
CA GLU A 137 4.55 12.26 11.98
C GLU A 137 5.31 11.93 10.68
N SER A 138 4.65 11.20 9.78
CA SER A 138 5.22 10.83 8.49
C SER A 138 4.71 11.72 7.36
N LEU A 139 5.57 11.94 6.38
CA LEU A 139 5.23 12.51 5.08
C LEU A 139 5.30 11.43 4.02
N ASP A 140 4.55 11.56 2.94
CA ASP A 140 4.74 10.69 1.79
C ASP A 140 5.74 11.29 0.80
N GLY A 141 6.31 10.43 -0.05
CA GLY A 141 7.37 10.83 -0.98
C GLY A 141 6.95 11.83 -2.07
N ARG A 142 5.69 12.29 -2.11
CA ARG A 142 5.28 13.40 -2.99
C ARG A 142 6.00 14.69 -2.66
N CYS A 143 6.40 14.87 -1.39
CA CYS A 143 7.17 16.04 -0.99
C CYS A 143 8.51 16.18 -1.74
N PHE A 144 9.08 15.08 -2.25
CA PHE A 144 10.33 15.04 -3.01
C PHE A 144 10.14 15.03 -4.53
N MET A 145 8.90 14.91 -5.02
CA MET A 145 8.60 14.96 -6.44
C MET A 145 8.72 16.40 -6.98
N PRO A 146 8.85 16.60 -8.30
CA PRO A 146 8.78 17.94 -8.89
C PRO A 146 7.53 18.71 -8.44
N GLY A 147 7.73 19.91 -7.91
CA GLY A 147 6.67 20.72 -7.29
C GLY A 147 6.32 20.34 -5.84
N GLY A 148 6.98 19.38 -5.25
CA GLY A 148 6.82 19.01 -3.84
C GLY A 148 7.57 19.96 -2.90
N SER A 149 7.12 20.02 -1.64
CA SER A 149 7.63 20.97 -0.64
C SER A 149 9.11 20.79 -0.26
N MET A 150 9.71 19.64 -0.57
CA MET A 150 11.10 19.28 -0.25
C MET A 150 11.88 18.82 -1.48
N GLN A 151 11.42 19.19 -2.68
CA GLN A 151 12.08 18.81 -3.93
C GLN A 151 13.55 19.26 -4.00
N ASP A 152 13.87 20.40 -3.38
CA ASP A 152 15.19 21.04 -3.41
C ASP A 152 16.12 20.55 -2.30
N ASP A 153 15.62 19.78 -1.33
CA ASP A 153 16.45 19.10 -0.35
C ASP A 153 17.07 17.83 -0.97
N GLU A 154 18.14 18.04 -1.73
CA GLU A 154 18.81 16.96 -2.47
C GLU A 154 19.31 15.83 -1.54
N ALA A 155 19.75 16.15 -0.33
CA ALA A 155 20.28 15.16 0.61
C ALA A 155 19.17 14.24 1.12
N LEU A 156 18.09 14.79 1.64
CA LEU A 156 16.94 14.01 2.12
C LEU A 156 16.27 13.24 0.97
N ARG A 157 16.08 13.87 -0.19
CA ARG A 157 15.52 13.24 -1.38
C ARG A 157 16.35 12.04 -1.84
N PHE A 158 17.67 12.17 -1.83
CA PHE A 158 18.57 11.10 -2.21
C PHE A 158 18.56 9.96 -1.17
N GLU A 159 18.62 10.28 0.13
CA GLU A 159 18.50 9.27 1.20
C GLU A 159 17.14 8.52 1.12
N PHE A 160 16.01 9.24 0.96
CA PHE A 160 14.70 8.65 0.76
C PHE A 160 14.69 7.68 -0.42
N THR A 161 15.30 8.09 -1.52
CA THR A 161 15.41 7.25 -2.71
C THR A 161 16.20 5.99 -2.44
N LEU A 162 17.41 6.11 -1.86
CA LEU A 162 18.28 4.96 -1.59
C LEU A 162 17.64 3.97 -0.62
N ARG A 163 17.03 4.45 0.49
CA ARG A 163 16.32 3.57 1.45
C ARG A 163 15.23 2.75 0.79
N ASN A 164 14.42 3.38 -0.07
CA ASN A 164 13.35 2.67 -0.76
C ASN A 164 13.87 1.73 -1.85
N ILE A 165 14.95 2.07 -2.53
CA ILE A 165 15.60 1.22 -3.54
C ILE A 165 16.24 -0.02 -2.91
N GLU A 166 16.83 0.08 -1.72
CA GLU A 166 17.33 -1.07 -0.95
C GLU A 166 16.20 -2.07 -0.64
N LEU A 167 15.06 -1.56 -0.17
CA LEU A 167 13.90 -2.41 0.12
C LEU A 167 13.32 -3.03 -1.16
N LEU A 168 13.33 -2.28 -2.26
CA LEU A 168 12.89 -2.78 -3.57
C LEU A 168 13.81 -3.92 -4.06
N ALA A 169 15.13 -3.79 -3.88
CA ALA A 169 16.08 -4.85 -4.19
C ALA A 169 15.78 -6.13 -3.41
N LYS A 170 15.49 -6.02 -2.10
CA LYS A 170 15.13 -7.17 -1.24
C LYS A 170 13.88 -7.91 -1.75
N ILE A 171 12.80 -7.21 -2.14
CA ILE A 171 11.61 -7.90 -2.67
C ILE A 171 11.86 -8.51 -4.05
N HIS A 172 12.66 -7.87 -4.88
CA HIS A 172 13.05 -8.41 -6.18
C HIS A 172 13.88 -9.70 -6.03
N ASP A 173 14.74 -9.81 -5.02
CA ASP A 173 15.47 -11.03 -4.70
C ASP A 173 14.55 -12.19 -4.26
N ARG A 174 13.41 -11.89 -3.67
CA ARG A 174 12.34 -12.84 -3.34
C ARG A 174 11.38 -13.09 -4.50
N LYS A 175 11.72 -12.63 -5.71
CA LYS A 175 10.88 -12.72 -6.92
C LYS A 175 9.49 -12.12 -6.73
N VAL A 176 9.39 -11.04 -5.96
CA VAL A 176 8.19 -10.23 -5.78
C VAL A 176 8.40 -8.88 -6.45
N PHE A 177 7.38 -8.31 -7.06
CA PHE A 177 7.42 -6.95 -7.58
C PHE A 177 6.23 -6.13 -7.05
N HIS A 178 6.46 -4.83 -6.87
CA HIS A 178 5.50 -3.93 -6.25
C HIS A 178 4.37 -3.54 -7.20
N LYS A 179 4.67 -3.39 -8.50
CA LYS A 179 3.76 -2.98 -9.57
C LYS A 179 3.16 -1.57 -9.44
N ALA A 180 3.19 -0.97 -8.26
CA ALA A 180 2.70 0.39 -7.99
C ALA A 180 3.68 1.14 -7.07
N PHE A 181 4.98 1.03 -7.37
CA PHE A 181 6.06 1.63 -6.61
C PHE A 181 6.11 3.14 -6.89
N HIS A 182 5.12 3.86 -6.33
CA HIS A 182 4.99 5.30 -6.45
C HIS A 182 5.46 5.98 -5.16
N PRO A 183 6.16 7.12 -5.22
CA PRO A 183 6.58 7.87 -4.03
C PRO A 183 5.45 8.14 -3.04
N ARG A 184 4.24 8.41 -3.51
CA ARG A 184 3.05 8.62 -2.66
C ARG A 184 2.65 7.42 -1.80
N ASN A 185 3.14 6.21 -2.12
CA ASN A 185 2.90 4.98 -1.38
C ASN A 185 4.04 4.65 -0.41
N LEU A 186 5.01 5.55 -0.29
CA LEU A 186 6.21 5.41 0.51
C LEU A 186 6.23 6.55 1.52
N LEU A 187 5.95 6.23 2.78
CA LEU A 187 6.00 7.19 3.88
C LEU A 187 7.43 7.27 4.42
N TRP A 188 7.77 8.41 4.98
CA TRP A 188 9.03 8.59 5.67
C TRP A 188 8.86 9.54 6.86
N LYS A 189 9.75 9.39 7.85
CA LYS A 189 9.89 10.30 8.99
C LYS A 189 11.33 10.35 9.48
N GLY A 190 11.65 11.33 10.29
CA GLY A 190 13.00 11.58 10.82
C GLY A 190 13.73 12.67 10.06
N SER A 191 15.05 12.66 10.11
CA SER A 191 15.95 13.64 9.51
C SER A 191 17.03 12.94 8.69
N ALA A 192 17.86 13.72 8.01
CA ALA A 192 19.01 13.17 7.28
C ALA A 192 19.90 12.33 8.21
N GLY A 193 20.29 11.15 7.73
CA GLY A 193 21.06 10.16 8.48
C GLY A 193 20.25 9.28 9.44
N ASN A 194 19.00 9.67 9.77
CA ASN A 194 18.11 8.89 10.65
C ASN A 194 16.71 8.74 10.05
N MET A 195 16.64 8.57 8.75
CA MET A 195 15.38 8.42 8.04
C MET A 195 14.81 7.01 8.22
N GLN A 196 13.54 6.96 8.60
CA GLN A 196 12.73 5.73 8.59
C GLN A 196 11.74 5.81 7.43
N VAL A 197 11.59 4.71 6.70
CA VAL A 197 10.63 4.60 5.60
C VAL A 197 9.61 3.50 5.87
N PHE A 198 8.39 3.66 5.37
CA PHE A 198 7.32 2.67 5.53
C PHE A 198 6.53 2.57 4.22
N TRP A 199 6.23 1.35 3.79
CA TRP A 199 5.44 1.13 2.59
C TRP A 199 3.97 0.97 2.92
N ILE A 200 3.13 1.62 2.12
CA ILE A 200 1.66 1.55 2.19
C ILE A 200 1.06 1.22 0.82
N ASP A 201 -0.22 0.90 0.77
CA ASP A 201 -0.97 0.54 -0.46
C ASP A 201 -0.31 -0.59 -1.28
N VAL A 202 0.09 -1.64 -0.59
CA VAL A 202 0.80 -2.80 -1.17
C VAL A 202 -0.13 -3.80 -1.89
N ALA A 203 -1.40 -3.47 -2.09
CA ALA A 203 -2.42 -4.33 -2.70
C ALA A 203 -2.04 -4.88 -4.09
N ARG A 204 -1.15 -4.20 -4.81
CA ARG A 204 -0.72 -4.59 -6.16
C ARG A 204 0.54 -5.43 -6.20
N CYS A 205 1.23 -5.58 -5.08
CA CYS A 205 2.40 -6.44 -4.98
C CYS A 205 2.02 -7.89 -5.28
N ARG A 206 2.90 -8.62 -5.93
CA ARG A 206 2.66 -10.03 -6.27
C ARG A 206 3.95 -10.74 -6.66
N PRO A 207 4.00 -12.07 -6.52
CA PRO A 207 5.10 -12.85 -7.06
C PRO A 207 5.25 -12.67 -8.58
N VAL A 208 6.49 -12.71 -9.04
CA VAL A 208 6.82 -12.78 -10.46
C VAL A 208 6.43 -14.16 -10.96
N THR A 209 5.54 -14.23 -11.93
CA THR A 209 5.06 -15.49 -12.51
C THR A 209 5.96 -15.95 -13.66
N ARG A 210 5.81 -17.23 -14.07
CA ARG A 210 6.51 -17.78 -15.24
C ARG A 210 6.30 -17.00 -16.54
N PHE A 211 5.22 -16.22 -16.63
CA PHE A 211 4.89 -15.41 -17.81
C PHE A 211 5.49 -14.01 -17.80
N MET A 212 6.19 -13.64 -16.73
CA MET A 212 6.82 -12.33 -16.59
C MET A 212 8.27 -12.52 -16.15
N SER A 213 9.21 -12.02 -16.95
CA SER A 213 10.61 -12.05 -16.58
C SER A 213 10.89 -11.12 -15.39
N MET A 214 11.87 -11.48 -14.55
CA MET A 214 12.36 -10.62 -13.46
C MET A 214 12.86 -9.27 -13.99
N ARG A 215 13.54 -9.27 -15.16
CA ARG A 215 13.95 -8.05 -15.86
C ARG A 215 12.77 -7.08 -16.06
N ARG A 216 11.63 -7.60 -16.53
CA ARG A 216 10.43 -6.76 -16.73
C ARG A 216 9.83 -6.26 -15.42
N ALA A 217 9.85 -7.07 -14.36
CA ALA A 217 9.38 -6.65 -13.03
C ALA A 217 10.21 -5.47 -12.49
N VAL A 218 11.54 -5.59 -12.56
CA VAL A 218 12.50 -4.54 -12.19
C VAL A 218 12.22 -3.26 -12.97
N LEU A 219 12.10 -3.35 -14.30
CA LEU A 219 11.83 -2.17 -15.13
C LEU A 219 10.48 -1.52 -14.81
N VAL A 220 9.43 -2.30 -14.52
CA VAL A 220 8.12 -1.74 -14.15
C VAL A 220 8.20 -0.92 -12.88
N ASP A 221 8.87 -1.43 -11.85
CA ASP A 221 8.93 -0.78 -10.55
C ASP A 221 9.85 0.43 -10.58
N LEU A 222 11.08 0.28 -11.07
CA LEU A 222 12.05 1.38 -11.18
C LEU A 222 11.53 2.50 -12.10
N HIS A 223 10.98 2.15 -13.28
CA HIS A 223 10.41 3.16 -14.17
C HIS A 223 9.22 3.89 -13.53
N THR A 224 8.37 3.20 -12.76
CA THR A 224 7.25 3.84 -12.07
C THR A 224 7.75 4.86 -11.06
N PHE A 225 8.78 4.54 -10.30
CA PHE A 225 9.38 5.40 -9.30
C PHE A 225 10.13 6.59 -9.95
N PHE A 226 11.02 6.32 -10.89
CA PHE A 226 11.84 7.36 -11.53
C PHE A 226 11.03 8.32 -12.40
N ARG A 227 9.96 7.85 -13.03
CA ARG A 227 9.03 8.73 -13.73
C ARG A 227 8.44 9.81 -12.81
N ASP A 228 8.14 9.44 -11.56
CA ASP A 228 7.52 10.35 -10.60
C ASP A 228 8.59 11.20 -9.89
N MET A 229 9.77 10.64 -9.58
CA MET A 229 10.87 11.33 -8.90
C MET A 229 11.75 12.19 -9.82
N GLN A 230 11.82 11.88 -11.11
CA GLN A 230 12.59 12.57 -12.14
C GLN A 230 14.06 12.84 -11.71
N PRO A 231 14.86 11.80 -11.39
CA PRO A 231 16.25 11.99 -11.01
C PRO A 231 17.08 12.54 -12.19
N ARG A 232 18.06 13.40 -11.89
CA ARG A 232 19.05 13.84 -12.87
C ARG A 232 19.91 12.65 -13.32
N LYS A 233 20.56 12.74 -14.47
CA LYS A 233 21.33 11.63 -15.06
C LYS A 233 22.37 11.03 -14.09
N LYS A 234 23.22 11.87 -13.48
CA LYS A 234 24.23 11.41 -12.50
C LYS A 234 23.60 10.80 -11.24
N GLU A 235 22.48 11.32 -10.82
CA GLU A 235 21.73 10.77 -9.69
C GLU A 235 21.15 9.40 -10.04
N LEU A 236 20.54 9.25 -11.21
CA LEU A 236 20.02 7.98 -11.71
C LEU A 236 21.12 6.90 -11.79
N GLU A 237 22.32 7.23 -12.31
CA GLU A 237 23.46 6.33 -12.38
C GLU A 237 23.81 5.81 -10.99
N ARG A 238 23.99 6.69 -10.00
CA ARG A 238 24.28 6.32 -8.60
C ARG A 238 23.19 5.45 -7.96
N ILE A 239 21.92 5.77 -8.21
CA ILE A 239 20.78 5.02 -7.67
C ILE A 239 20.74 3.61 -8.29
N VAL A 240 20.99 3.48 -9.59
CA VAL A 240 20.98 2.18 -10.28
C VAL A 240 22.16 1.32 -9.82
N GLU A 241 23.35 1.90 -9.67
CA GLU A 241 24.52 1.20 -9.10
C GLU A 241 24.23 0.71 -7.68
N HIS A 242 23.65 1.58 -6.85
CA HIS A 242 23.24 1.21 -5.49
C HIS A 242 22.18 0.10 -5.48
N TYR A 243 21.16 0.17 -6.36
CA TYR A 243 20.18 -0.90 -6.51
C TYR A 243 20.86 -2.24 -6.82
N LEU A 244 21.79 -2.25 -7.76
CA LEU A 244 22.47 -3.48 -8.17
C LEU A 244 23.40 -4.01 -7.05
N SER A 245 24.05 -3.14 -6.29
CA SER A 245 24.88 -3.55 -5.15
C SER A 245 24.06 -4.17 -4.01
N CYS A 246 22.81 -3.77 -3.84
CA CYS A 246 21.88 -4.34 -2.85
C CYS A 246 21.28 -5.69 -3.27
N ARG A 247 21.37 -6.06 -4.55
CA ARG A 247 20.85 -7.34 -5.06
C ARG A 247 21.74 -8.51 -4.65
N GLN A 248 21.17 -9.49 -3.96
CA GLN A 248 21.85 -10.73 -3.55
C GLN A 248 21.72 -11.85 -4.59
N ASN A 249 20.59 -11.90 -5.28
CA ASN A 249 20.25 -12.97 -6.20
C ASN A 249 20.17 -12.47 -7.65
N GLY A 250 21.34 -12.31 -8.26
CA GLY A 250 21.45 -12.04 -9.67
C GLY A 250 21.70 -10.59 -10.05
N SER A 251 22.75 -10.40 -10.83
CA SER A 251 23.05 -9.16 -11.52
C SER A 251 22.01 -8.92 -12.65
N TYR A 252 21.78 -7.66 -12.97
CA TYR A 252 21.06 -7.33 -14.20
C TYR A 252 21.96 -7.64 -15.40
N PRO A 253 21.45 -8.36 -16.44
CA PRO A 253 22.27 -8.66 -17.62
C PRO A 253 22.80 -7.39 -18.27
N GLY A 254 24.12 -7.26 -18.40
CA GLY A 254 24.81 -6.07 -18.90
C GLY A 254 25.03 -4.96 -17.87
N GLY A 255 24.71 -5.20 -16.59
CA GLY A 255 25.06 -4.29 -15.49
C GLY A 255 24.25 -2.99 -15.46
N ALA A 256 24.84 -1.95 -14.82
CA ALA A 256 24.17 -0.66 -14.60
C ALA A 256 23.85 0.07 -15.90
N SER A 257 24.79 0.10 -16.85
CA SER A 257 24.60 0.77 -18.14
C SER A 257 23.40 0.18 -18.91
N ALA A 258 23.30 -1.16 -18.98
CA ALA A 258 22.20 -1.83 -19.65
C ALA A 258 20.84 -1.57 -18.96
N LEU A 259 20.83 -1.53 -17.62
CA LEU A 259 19.60 -1.21 -16.88
C LEU A 259 19.16 0.23 -17.13
N ILE A 260 20.08 1.19 -17.18
CA ILE A 260 19.80 2.60 -17.47
C ILE A 260 19.25 2.75 -18.90
N ASP A 261 19.88 2.10 -19.88
CA ASP A 261 19.42 2.10 -21.27
C ASP A 261 18.01 1.49 -21.41
N ASP A 262 17.78 0.38 -20.71
CA ASP A 262 16.46 -0.25 -20.67
C ASP A 262 15.41 0.67 -20.04
N LEU A 263 15.74 1.39 -18.97
CA LEU A 263 14.83 2.35 -18.32
C LEU A 263 14.47 3.51 -19.24
N TYR A 264 15.44 4.08 -19.96
CA TYR A 264 15.17 5.13 -20.98
C TYR A 264 14.33 4.65 -22.14
N ASN A 265 14.50 3.39 -22.55
CA ASN A 265 13.78 2.80 -23.66
C ASN A 265 12.47 2.12 -23.24
N PHE A 266 12.21 2.02 -21.92
CA PHE A 266 11.06 1.31 -21.40
C PHE A 266 9.76 2.05 -21.71
N LYS A 267 9.07 1.59 -22.76
CA LYS A 267 7.73 2.07 -23.14
C LYS A 267 6.71 1.22 -22.40
N ARG A 268 6.23 1.70 -21.25
CA ARG A 268 5.12 1.06 -20.55
C ARG A 268 3.85 1.29 -21.38
N ARG A 269 3.34 0.25 -22.04
CA ARG A 269 1.97 0.24 -22.53
C ARG A 269 1.05 0.19 -21.30
N LEU A 270 0.65 1.35 -20.82
CA LEU A 270 -0.48 1.43 -19.91
C LEU A 270 -1.73 1.08 -20.69
N PHE A 271 -2.71 0.45 -20.04
CA PHE A 271 -4.06 0.30 -20.59
C PHE A 271 -4.77 1.64 -20.84
N SER A 272 -4.13 2.77 -20.57
CA SER A 272 -4.53 4.12 -20.97
C SER A 272 -3.59 4.63 -22.06
N LYS A 273 -4.16 5.33 -23.06
CA LYS A 273 -3.49 5.86 -24.26
C LYS A 273 -2.33 6.86 -24.02
N LYS A 274 -1.96 7.13 -22.76
CA LYS A 274 -0.85 8.03 -22.42
C LYS A 274 0.47 7.26 -22.36
N ARG A 275 1.39 7.60 -23.24
CA ARG A 275 2.80 7.17 -23.21
C ARG A 275 3.55 8.06 -22.22
N TYR A 276 4.18 7.44 -21.21
CA TYR A 276 5.08 8.15 -20.30
C TYR A 276 6.51 7.66 -20.56
N THR A 277 7.42 8.57 -20.69
CA THR A 277 8.86 8.32 -20.76
C THR A 277 9.53 8.86 -19.50
N VAL A 278 10.59 8.24 -19.04
CA VAL A 278 11.49 8.85 -18.05
C VAL A 278 12.14 10.04 -18.76
N CYS A 279 12.00 11.23 -18.20
CA CYS A 279 12.60 12.42 -18.79
C CYS A 279 14.12 12.24 -18.82
N ARG A 280 14.73 12.39 -20.01
CA ARG A 280 16.16 12.60 -20.12
C ARG A 280 16.40 14.03 -19.66
N GLY A 281 16.61 14.22 -18.35
CA GLY A 281 17.08 15.50 -17.86
C GLY A 281 18.44 15.81 -18.48
N GLU A 282 18.55 16.96 -19.10
CA GLU A 282 19.79 17.52 -19.60
C GLU A 282 20.74 17.84 -18.44
#